data_4d930ed940955c687f50c55836d7a871
#
_entry.id   4d930ed940955c687f50c55836d7a871
#
_cell.length_a   1.000
_cell.length_b   1.000
_cell.length_c   1.000
_cell.angle_alpha   90.00
_cell.angle_beta   90.00
_cell.angle_gamma   90.00
#
_symmetry.space_group_name_H-M   'P 1'
#
loop_
_entity.id
_entity.type
_entity.pdbx_description
1 polymer ?
#
loop_
_entity_poly.entity_id
_entity_poly.type
_entity_poly.pdbx_seq_one_letter_code
_entity_poly.pdbx_strand_id
1 'polypeptide(L)'
;MRPRAAGLLCFLAACSNFSTTESGIASLEIAVPVPAEVEVDGTVHLTAVARGPDGDVLDIPVYWRALDTTIAVDSVDGTLRGIEGGKTGRVVARAVDLYSASVVFTVLNRADTLIVVGDSVVTVAASEGTSPPMNVRVEGGIPLAPTDKRPVTFEVISPVFANVEDRTIEFPNHQLALNLVTGTNGSPATGATLLRRTGQTAPDTAVVRVSVFRPDGGTVPGSGQHFLVLFLR
;
A
#
# COMPACT_ATOMS: atom_id res chain seq x y z
N MET A 1 68.40 -24.30 23.89
CA MET A 1 68.40 -23.00 23.30
C MET A 1 67.56 -23.07 22.00
N ARG A 2 66.37 -22.49 21.96
CA ARG A 2 65.48 -22.43 20.78
C ARG A 2 65.30 -20.95 20.42
N PRO A 3 65.52 -20.51 19.17
CA PRO A 3 65.27 -19.13 18.77
C PRO A 3 63.78 -18.89 18.56
N ARG A 4 63.27 -17.81 19.11
CA ARG A 4 61.93 -17.28 18.87
C ARG A 4 61.92 -16.49 17.54
N ALA A 5 61.15 -16.93 16.57
CA ALA A 5 60.86 -16.15 15.38
C ALA A 5 59.80 -15.09 15.70
N ALA A 6 60.13 -13.84 15.59
CA ALA A 6 59.21 -12.71 15.68
C ALA A 6 58.55 -12.51 14.29
N GLY A 7 57.29 -12.84 14.20
CA GLY A 7 56.48 -12.57 13.01
C GLY A 7 56.10 -11.10 12.93
N LEU A 8 56.60 -10.37 11.93
CA LEU A 8 56.24 -8.99 11.61
C LEU A 8 54.90 -8.98 10.85
N LEU A 9 53.80 -8.59 11.54
CA LEU A 9 52.50 -8.37 10.90
C LEU A 9 52.54 -7.01 10.18
N CYS A 10 52.68 -7.03 8.85
CA CYS A 10 52.42 -5.86 8.01
C CYS A 10 50.91 -5.62 7.89
N PHE A 11 50.38 -4.62 8.59
CA PHE A 11 49.07 -4.06 8.32
C PHE A 11 49.12 -3.29 6.99
N LEU A 12 48.62 -3.88 5.93
CA LEU A 12 48.30 -3.17 4.69
C LEU A 12 47.06 -2.32 4.96
N ALA A 13 47.24 -1.05 5.26
CA ALA A 13 46.19 -0.04 5.20
C ALA A 13 45.84 0.15 3.74
N ALA A 14 44.79 -0.55 3.30
CA ALA A 14 44.15 -0.26 2.02
C ALA A 14 43.41 1.09 2.16
N CYS A 15 44.09 2.19 1.85
CA CYS A 15 43.43 3.45 1.56
C CYS A 15 42.63 3.24 0.27
N SER A 16 41.34 2.94 0.41
CA SER A 16 40.41 3.11 -0.71
C SER A 16 40.31 4.60 -1.01
N ASN A 17 41.00 5.05 -2.05
CA ASN A 17 40.74 6.37 -2.62
C ASN A 17 39.32 6.34 -3.17
N PHE A 18 38.36 6.82 -2.37
CA PHE A 18 37.08 7.22 -2.91
C PHE A 18 37.35 8.38 -3.85
N SER A 19 37.20 8.15 -5.14
CA SER A 19 37.18 9.24 -6.12
C SER A 19 35.97 10.10 -5.73
N THR A 20 36.24 11.25 -5.11
CA THR A 20 35.25 12.31 -5.02
C THR A 20 34.97 12.72 -6.47
N THR A 21 33.74 12.49 -6.95
CA THR A 21 33.27 13.09 -8.18
C THR A 21 33.52 14.60 -8.08
N GLU A 22 33.97 15.25 -9.15
CA GLU A 22 34.23 16.72 -9.18
C GLU A 22 33.03 17.56 -8.71
N SER A 23 31.85 16.96 -8.61
CA SER A 23 30.60 17.58 -8.16
C SER A 23 30.47 17.76 -6.65
N GLY A 24 31.33 17.16 -5.82
CA GLY A 24 31.23 17.22 -4.35
C GLY A 24 30.01 16.46 -3.78
N ILE A 25 29.32 15.64 -4.58
CA ILE A 25 28.17 14.83 -4.13
C ILE A 25 28.68 13.44 -3.74
N ALA A 26 28.39 13.01 -2.50
CA ALA A 26 28.75 11.70 -1.99
C ALA A 26 27.64 10.66 -2.12
N SER A 27 26.38 11.07 -1.99
CA SER A 27 25.21 10.18 -2.18
C SER A 27 24.01 10.91 -2.75
N LEU A 28 23.15 10.15 -3.46
CA LEU A 28 21.85 10.60 -3.96
C LEU A 28 20.83 9.50 -3.67
N GLU A 29 19.85 9.81 -2.85
CA GLU A 29 18.85 8.87 -2.38
C GLU A 29 17.44 9.32 -2.76
N ILE A 30 16.62 8.40 -3.27
CA ILE A 30 15.20 8.65 -3.55
C ILE A 30 14.40 8.32 -2.30
N ALA A 31 13.56 9.24 -1.85
CA ALA A 31 12.56 8.97 -0.83
C ALA A 31 11.40 8.18 -1.48
N VAL A 32 11.22 6.94 -1.05
CA VAL A 32 10.25 6.01 -1.61
C VAL A 32 9.00 5.98 -0.75
N PRO A 33 7.80 6.16 -1.31
CA PRO A 33 6.57 5.91 -0.57
C PRO A 33 6.45 4.43 -0.19
N VAL A 34 5.78 4.14 0.91
CA VAL A 34 5.53 2.76 1.35
C VAL A 34 4.02 2.52 1.38
N PRO A 35 3.52 1.62 0.53
CA PRO A 35 4.19 0.84 -0.50
C PRO A 35 4.62 1.67 -1.72
N ALA A 36 5.64 1.20 -2.47
CA ALA A 36 6.08 1.79 -3.73
C ALA A 36 5.15 1.35 -4.87
N GLU A 37 3.97 1.95 -4.93
CA GLU A 37 2.91 1.59 -5.85
C GLU A 37 2.32 2.84 -6.52
N VAL A 38 1.86 2.67 -7.77
CA VAL A 38 1.13 3.68 -8.53
C VAL A 38 0.08 2.99 -9.38
N GLU A 39 -1.09 3.59 -9.56
CA GLU A 39 -2.08 3.08 -10.52
C GLU A 39 -1.77 3.50 -11.95
N VAL A 40 -2.32 2.75 -12.90
CA VAL A 40 -2.40 3.24 -14.30
C VAL A 40 -3.12 4.59 -14.30
N ASP A 41 -2.53 5.57 -14.97
CA ASP A 41 -2.94 6.98 -15.02
C ASP A 41 -2.88 7.73 -13.68
N GLY A 42 -2.57 7.06 -12.58
CA GLY A 42 -2.29 7.70 -11.30
C GLY A 42 -0.88 8.30 -11.26
N THR A 43 -0.66 9.22 -10.34
CA THR A 43 0.63 9.91 -10.17
C THR A 43 1.14 9.83 -8.74
N VAL A 44 2.47 9.81 -8.62
CA VAL A 44 3.20 9.92 -7.35
C VAL A 44 4.31 10.93 -7.54
N HIS A 45 4.43 11.89 -6.62
CA HIS A 45 5.53 12.85 -6.63
C HIS A 45 6.73 12.27 -5.87
N LEU A 46 7.87 12.17 -6.57
CA LEU A 46 9.11 11.66 -6.01
C LEU A 46 9.97 12.80 -5.48
N THR A 47 10.66 12.53 -4.38
CA THR A 47 11.69 13.44 -3.85
C THR A 47 13.01 12.68 -3.72
N ALA A 48 14.13 13.41 -3.87
CA ALA A 48 15.45 12.85 -3.66
C ALA A 48 16.30 13.80 -2.83
N VAL A 49 17.24 13.24 -2.08
CA VAL A 49 18.17 13.97 -1.23
C VAL A 49 19.58 13.70 -1.71
N ALA A 50 20.28 14.75 -2.12
CA ALA A 50 21.72 14.71 -2.40
C ALA A 50 22.49 15.09 -1.14
N ARG A 51 23.60 14.37 -0.85
CA ARG A 51 24.45 14.65 0.30
C ARG A 51 25.91 14.80 -0.13
N GLY A 52 26.59 15.72 0.51
CA GLY A 52 28.02 15.91 0.40
C GLY A 52 28.83 14.87 1.19
N PRO A 53 30.17 14.87 1.09
CA PRO A 53 31.06 13.93 1.80
C PRO A 53 30.90 13.96 3.32
N ASP A 54 30.55 15.12 3.86
CA ASP A 54 30.36 15.32 5.31
C ASP A 54 28.93 14.98 5.77
N GLY A 55 28.05 14.52 4.84
CA GLY A 55 26.68 14.17 5.11
C GLY A 55 25.68 15.34 5.00
N ASP A 56 26.15 16.55 4.72
CA ASP A 56 25.32 17.74 4.55
C ASP A 56 24.37 17.57 3.36
N VAL A 57 23.12 18.01 3.51
CA VAL A 57 22.15 18.05 2.43
C VAL A 57 22.52 19.16 1.46
N LEU A 58 22.63 18.82 0.19
CA LEU A 58 22.96 19.75 -0.89
C LEU A 58 21.69 20.18 -1.63
N ASP A 59 21.50 21.49 -1.76
CA ASP A 59 20.44 22.08 -2.59
C ASP A 59 20.90 22.18 -4.03
N ILE A 60 20.72 21.12 -4.78
CA ILE A 60 21.14 21.01 -6.19
C ILE A 60 20.00 20.44 -7.03
N PRO A 61 19.93 20.81 -8.31
CA PRO A 61 18.92 20.24 -9.22
C PRO A 61 19.05 18.73 -9.34
N VAL A 62 17.91 18.04 -9.19
CA VAL A 62 17.79 16.61 -9.40
C VAL A 62 16.94 16.37 -10.64
N TYR A 63 17.39 15.50 -11.51
CA TYR A 63 16.68 15.10 -12.72
C TYR A 63 16.26 13.65 -12.62
N TRP A 64 15.10 13.31 -13.18
CA TRP A 64 14.49 12.01 -13.07
C TRP A 64 14.48 11.28 -14.42
N ARG A 65 14.59 9.97 -14.38
CA ARG A 65 14.50 9.12 -15.54
C ARG A 65 13.81 7.80 -15.24
N ALA A 66 12.79 7.46 -16.01
CA ALA A 66 12.25 6.10 -16.06
C ALA A 66 13.19 5.19 -16.86
N LEU A 67 13.42 3.98 -16.36
CA LEU A 67 14.24 2.97 -17.04
C LEU A 67 13.39 1.98 -17.85
N ASP A 68 12.08 1.94 -17.58
CA ASP A 68 11.13 1.05 -18.23
C ASP A 68 9.95 1.85 -18.79
N THR A 69 9.28 1.34 -19.82
CA THR A 69 8.14 2.00 -20.47
C THR A 69 6.82 1.84 -19.72
N THR A 70 6.81 1.03 -18.67
CA THR A 70 5.63 0.77 -17.83
C THR A 70 5.27 1.93 -16.92
N ILE A 71 6.21 2.86 -16.74
CA ILE A 71 6.06 4.12 -16.01
C ILE A 71 6.60 5.28 -16.86
N ALA A 72 6.09 6.47 -16.63
CA ALA A 72 6.69 7.72 -17.10
C ALA A 72 7.03 8.57 -15.87
N VAL A 73 8.06 9.41 -15.99
CA VAL A 73 8.41 10.39 -14.95
C VAL A 73 8.72 11.73 -15.60
N ASP A 74 8.21 12.81 -15.03
CA ASP A 74 8.66 14.14 -15.41
C ASP A 74 10.12 14.32 -14.97
N SER A 75 10.96 14.71 -15.91
CA SER A 75 12.40 14.77 -15.69
C SER A 75 12.85 15.87 -14.74
N VAL A 76 12.00 16.85 -14.44
CA VAL A 76 12.33 18.03 -13.64
C VAL A 76 11.64 17.99 -12.29
N ASP A 77 10.30 17.78 -12.28
CA ASP A 77 9.52 17.84 -11.05
C ASP A 77 9.41 16.49 -10.32
N GLY A 78 9.79 15.37 -10.98
CA GLY A 78 9.74 14.05 -10.36
C GLY A 78 8.35 13.43 -10.27
N THR A 79 7.35 13.96 -10.98
CA THR A 79 6.02 13.34 -11.03
C THR A 79 6.07 12.04 -11.85
N LEU A 80 5.95 10.90 -11.16
CA LEU A 80 5.89 9.58 -11.75
C LEU A 80 4.43 9.21 -12.04
N ARG A 81 4.15 8.67 -13.25
CA ARG A 81 2.85 8.20 -13.69
C ARG A 81 2.91 6.73 -14.10
N GLY A 82 1.93 5.94 -13.68
CA GLY A 82 1.75 4.56 -14.14
C GLY A 82 1.20 4.50 -15.55
N ILE A 83 1.76 3.62 -16.40
CA ILE A 83 1.35 3.45 -17.80
C ILE A 83 0.73 2.08 -18.03
N GLU A 84 1.36 1.01 -17.56
CA GLU A 84 0.95 -0.37 -17.84
C GLU A 84 0.75 -1.16 -16.54
N GLY A 85 -0.52 -1.46 -16.24
CA GLY A 85 -0.92 -2.16 -15.01
C GLY A 85 -0.45 -3.62 -14.94
N GLY A 86 -0.28 -4.14 -13.73
CA GLY A 86 0.20 -5.48 -13.46
C GLY A 86 1.69 -5.68 -13.73
N LYS A 87 2.42 -4.61 -13.98
CA LYS A 87 3.86 -4.60 -14.26
C LYS A 87 4.65 -3.86 -13.17
N THR A 88 5.96 -3.91 -13.29
CA THR A 88 6.87 -3.09 -12.50
C THR A 88 7.60 -2.12 -13.40
N GLY A 89 7.97 -0.96 -12.86
CA GLY A 89 8.80 0.03 -13.53
C GLY A 89 9.87 0.56 -12.61
N ARG A 90 11.04 0.90 -13.16
CA ARG A 90 12.18 1.42 -12.42
C ARG A 90 12.40 2.88 -12.73
N VAL A 91 12.72 3.64 -11.70
CA VAL A 91 13.11 5.05 -11.81
C VAL A 91 14.45 5.27 -11.13
N VAL A 92 15.22 6.21 -11.66
CA VAL A 92 16.47 6.71 -11.08
C VAL A 92 16.43 8.23 -11.01
N ALA A 93 17.09 8.77 -9.99
CA ALA A 93 17.43 10.18 -9.91
C ALA A 93 18.88 10.43 -10.38
N ARG A 94 19.15 11.60 -10.94
CA ARG A 94 20.48 12.06 -11.32
C ARG A 94 20.69 13.46 -10.79
N ALA A 95 21.83 13.69 -10.13
CA ALA A 95 22.32 15.00 -9.77
C ALA A 95 23.73 15.17 -10.31
N VAL A 96 23.94 16.14 -11.19
CA VAL A 96 25.18 16.32 -11.95
C VAL A 96 25.58 15.03 -12.68
N ASP A 97 26.59 14.30 -12.19
CA ASP A 97 27.05 13.03 -12.79
C ASP A 97 26.76 11.80 -11.92
N LEU A 98 26.17 12.00 -10.73
CA LEU A 98 25.82 10.91 -9.82
C LEU A 98 24.41 10.42 -10.07
N TYR A 99 24.23 9.10 -10.15
CA TYR A 99 22.93 8.44 -10.20
C TYR A 99 22.61 7.79 -8.86
N SER A 100 21.33 7.83 -8.49
CA SER A 100 20.83 7.06 -7.36
C SER A 100 20.79 5.55 -7.66
N ALA A 101 20.61 4.72 -6.63
CA ALA A 101 20.10 3.38 -6.84
C ALA A 101 18.72 3.45 -7.50
N SER A 102 18.40 2.45 -8.35
CA SER A 102 17.08 2.40 -8.98
C SER A 102 16.02 1.97 -7.97
N VAL A 103 14.88 2.64 -8.01
CA VAL A 103 13.68 2.27 -7.23
C VAL A 103 12.68 1.59 -8.13
N VAL A 104 12.10 0.49 -7.64
CA VAL A 104 11.08 -0.30 -8.34
C VAL A 104 9.70 0.11 -7.85
N PHE A 105 8.82 0.49 -8.77
CA PHE A 105 7.40 0.72 -8.52
C PHE A 105 6.57 -0.42 -9.10
N THR A 106 5.54 -0.86 -8.35
CA THR A 106 4.49 -1.73 -8.88
C THR A 106 3.42 -0.85 -9.51
N VAL A 107 3.11 -1.06 -10.78
CA VAL A 107 2.00 -0.39 -11.44
C VAL A 107 0.76 -1.26 -11.29
N LEU A 108 -0.20 -0.76 -10.52
CA LEU A 108 -1.46 -1.45 -10.27
C LEU A 108 -2.47 -1.14 -11.38
N ASN A 109 -3.36 -2.08 -11.70
CA ASN A 109 -4.50 -1.79 -12.55
C ASN A 109 -5.36 -0.72 -11.88
N ARG A 110 -5.91 0.22 -12.65
CA ARG A 110 -6.77 1.26 -12.09
C ARG A 110 -8.04 0.65 -11.49
N ALA A 111 -8.44 1.12 -10.31
CA ALA A 111 -9.72 0.78 -9.70
C ALA A 111 -10.75 1.86 -10.03
N ASP A 112 -11.80 1.51 -10.77
CA ASP A 112 -12.80 2.48 -11.25
C ASP A 112 -14.17 2.31 -10.60
N THR A 113 -14.48 1.13 -10.03
CA THR A 113 -15.74 0.92 -9.33
C THR A 113 -15.65 -0.15 -8.26
N LEU A 114 -16.40 0.05 -7.17
CA LEU A 114 -16.69 -0.93 -6.14
C LEU A 114 -18.14 -1.39 -6.26
N ILE A 115 -18.37 -2.68 -6.34
CA ILE A 115 -19.67 -3.30 -6.54
C ILE A 115 -19.97 -4.24 -5.36
N VAL A 116 -21.17 -4.14 -4.77
CA VAL A 116 -21.69 -5.16 -3.84
C VAL A 116 -22.07 -6.40 -4.65
N VAL A 117 -21.63 -7.57 -4.23
CA VAL A 117 -21.93 -8.86 -4.86
C VAL A 117 -22.93 -9.62 -4.01
N GLY A 118 -24.11 -9.89 -4.59
CA GLY A 118 -25.23 -10.48 -3.88
C GLY A 118 -26.07 -9.42 -3.13
N ASP A 119 -26.68 -9.84 -2.03
CA ASP A 119 -27.58 -8.99 -1.27
C ASP A 119 -26.84 -8.01 -0.37
N SER A 120 -27.30 -6.77 -0.34
CA SER A 120 -26.84 -5.76 0.62
C SER A 120 -27.52 -5.88 2.00
N VAL A 121 -28.56 -6.72 2.10
CA VAL A 121 -29.22 -7.06 3.37
C VAL A 121 -28.87 -8.49 3.74
N VAL A 122 -28.23 -8.64 4.89
CA VAL A 122 -27.71 -9.93 5.39
C VAL A 122 -28.44 -10.28 6.68
N THR A 123 -29.01 -11.48 6.76
CA THR A 123 -29.76 -11.93 7.95
C THR A 123 -28.95 -12.98 8.72
N VAL A 124 -28.86 -12.81 10.03
CA VAL A 124 -28.22 -13.72 10.98
C VAL A 124 -29.30 -14.40 11.78
N ALA A 125 -29.46 -15.72 11.66
CA ALA A 125 -30.47 -16.47 12.44
C ALA A 125 -30.15 -16.42 13.93
N ALA A 126 -31.17 -16.62 14.77
CA ALA A 126 -31.03 -16.57 16.23
C ALA A 126 -30.01 -17.59 16.78
N SER A 127 -29.94 -18.75 16.13
CA SER A 127 -29.00 -19.83 16.48
C SER A 127 -27.57 -19.63 15.94
N GLU A 128 -27.35 -18.64 15.07
CA GLU A 128 -26.07 -18.40 14.40
C GLU A 128 -25.25 -17.32 15.12
N GLY A 129 -23.98 -17.63 15.35
CA GLY A 129 -23.01 -16.68 15.93
C GLY A 129 -22.35 -15.76 14.91
N THR A 130 -22.51 -16.05 13.60
CA THR A 130 -21.78 -15.40 12.52
C THR A 130 -22.72 -15.04 11.39
N SER A 131 -22.55 -13.86 10.80
CA SER A 131 -23.30 -13.46 9.61
C SER A 131 -22.87 -14.24 8.36
N PRO A 132 -23.74 -14.39 7.37
CA PRO A 132 -23.32 -14.69 6.01
C PRO A 132 -22.26 -13.68 5.53
N PRO A 133 -21.42 -14.07 4.56
CA PRO A 133 -20.35 -13.18 4.06
C PRO A 133 -20.92 -11.99 3.26
N MET A 134 -20.45 -10.81 3.58
CA MET A 134 -20.66 -9.59 2.81
C MET A 134 -19.60 -9.53 1.72
N ASN A 135 -20.02 -9.67 0.47
CA ASN A 135 -19.10 -9.76 -0.66
C ASN A 135 -19.11 -8.49 -1.50
N VAL A 136 -17.94 -8.13 -1.98
CA VAL A 136 -17.75 -7.01 -2.90
C VAL A 136 -16.79 -7.37 -4.00
N ARG A 137 -16.78 -6.59 -5.09
CA ARG A 137 -15.84 -6.69 -6.18
C ARG A 137 -15.36 -5.31 -6.61
N VAL A 138 -14.08 -5.19 -6.87
CA VAL A 138 -13.45 -4.01 -7.43
C VAL A 138 -13.14 -4.27 -8.89
N GLU A 139 -13.55 -3.38 -9.75
CA GLU A 139 -13.32 -3.44 -11.19
C GLU A 139 -12.71 -2.14 -11.70
N GLY A 140 -11.99 -2.22 -12.81
CA GLY A 140 -11.42 -1.06 -13.48
C GLY A 140 -11.03 -1.31 -14.91
N GLY A 141 -10.66 -0.24 -15.61
CA GLY A 141 -10.30 -0.28 -17.02
C GLY A 141 -11.49 -0.21 -17.97
N ILE A 142 -11.20 -0.24 -19.29
CA ILE A 142 -12.21 -0.23 -20.37
C ILE A 142 -11.87 -1.34 -21.36
N PRO A 143 -12.67 -2.43 -21.45
CA PRO A 143 -13.86 -2.70 -20.62
C PRO A 143 -13.53 -2.94 -19.16
N LEU A 144 -14.51 -2.79 -18.26
CA LEU A 144 -14.32 -3.07 -16.84
C LEU A 144 -13.89 -4.52 -16.63
N ALA A 145 -12.84 -4.71 -15.84
CA ALA A 145 -12.28 -6.01 -15.49
C ALA A 145 -11.95 -6.06 -13.98
N PRO A 146 -11.95 -7.24 -13.38
CA PRO A 146 -11.57 -7.41 -11.98
C PRO A 146 -10.19 -6.81 -11.68
N THR A 147 -10.09 -6.11 -10.54
CA THR A 147 -8.85 -5.45 -10.11
C THR A 147 -8.36 -6.07 -8.81
N ASP A 148 -7.15 -6.65 -8.85
CA ASP A 148 -6.50 -7.28 -7.70
C ASP A 148 -5.72 -6.29 -6.82
N LYS A 149 -5.24 -6.81 -5.67
CA LYS A 149 -4.38 -6.08 -4.72
C LYS A 149 -4.96 -4.78 -4.20
N ARG A 150 -6.30 -4.68 -4.14
CA ARG A 150 -6.97 -3.51 -3.58
C ARG A 150 -7.35 -3.74 -2.13
N PRO A 151 -6.90 -2.88 -1.22
CA PRO A 151 -7.40 -2.90 0.15
C PRO A 151 -8.87 -2.47 0.16
N VAL A 152 -9.72 -3.32 0.73
CA VAL A 152 -11.14 -3.09 0.96
C VAL A 152 -11.36 -3.02 2.45
N THR A 153 -11.89 -1.92 2.94
CA THR A 153 -12.20 -1.71 4.35
C THR A 153 -13.69 -1.90 4.58
N PHE A 154 -14.05 -2.80 5.49
CA PHE A 154 -15.39 -2.93 6.06
C PHE A 154 -15.39 -2.32 7.45
N GLU A 155 -16.35 -1.49 7.76
CA GLU A 155 -16.43 -0.78 9.04
C GLU A 155 -17.85 -0.79 9.59
N VAL A 156 -18.05 -1.22 10.83
CA VAL A 156 -19.32 -1.08 11.54
C VAL A 156 -19.52 0.38 11.91
N ILE A 157 -20.48 1.03 11.27
CA ILE A 157 -20.82 2.43 11.54
C ILE A 157 -22.06 2.59 12.41
N SER A 158 -22.82 1.52 12.57
CA SER A 158 -23.95 1.45 13.51
C SER A 158 -24.11 0.00 14.00
N PRO A 159 -24.33 -0.23 15.30
CA PRO A 159 -24.37 0.75 16.39
C PRO A 159 -22.98 1.34 16.69
N VAL A 160 -22.98 2.50 17.33
CA VAL A 160 -21.74 3.12 17.86
C VAL A 160 -21.56 2.64 19.29
N PHE A 161 -20.37 2.14 19.61
CA PHE A 161 -20.01 1.68 20.95
C PHE A 161 -19.08 2.67 21.63
N ALA A 162 -19.36 3.01 22.89
CA ALA A 162 -18.53 3.94 23.64
C ALA A 162 -17.18 3.33 24.04
N ASN A 163 -17.19 2.04 24.41
CA ASN A 163 -15.99 1.31 24.84
C ASN A 163 -15.89 -0.05 24.14
N VAL A 164 -14.73 -0.66 24.24
CA VAL A 164 -14.48 -2.01 23.67
C VAL A 164 -15.35 -3.10 24.36
N GLU A 165 -15.56 -2.94 25.66
CA GLU A 165 -16.34 -3.87 26.48
C GLU A 165 -17.83 -3.87 26.11
N ASP A 166 -18.34 -2.73 25.64
CA ASP A 166 -19.75 -2.56 25.26
C ASP A 166 -20.07 -3.18 23.89
N ARG A 167 -19.06 -3.58 23.14
CA ARG A 167 -19.24 -4.17 21.82
C ARG A 167 -20.00 -5.49 21.92
N THR A 168 -21.08 -5.61 21.20
CA THR A 168 -21.91 -6.81 21.11
C THR A 168 -21.70 -7.59 19.82
N ILE A 169 -21.07 -6.93 18.86
CA ILE A 169 -20.67 -7.47 17.55
C ILE A 169 -19.26 -7.03 17.20
N GLU A 170 -18.57 -7.81 16.40
CA GLU A 170 -17.22 -7.52 15.92
C GLU A 170 -16.89 -8.30 14.66
N PHE A 171 -15.84 -7.93 13.94
CA PHE A 171 -15.25 -8.76 12.88
C PHE A 171 -14.37 -9.87 13.48
N PRO A 172 -13.95 -10.88 12.69
CA PRO A 172 -13.08 -11.97 13.15
C PRO A 172 -11.75 -11.53 13.74
N ASN A 173 -11.29 -10.33 13.45
CA ASN A 173 -10.09 -9.71 14.02
C ASN A 173 -10.35 -9.01 15.37
N HIS A 174 -11.53 -9.18 15.95
CA HIS A 174 -11.98 -8.54 17.20
C HIS A 174 -12.02 -7.00 17.14
N GLN A 175 -12.18 -6.43 15.94
CA GLN A 175 -12.31 -4.99 15.73
C GLN A 175 -13.66 -4.65 15.06
N LEU A 176 -13.99 -3.35 15.03
CA LEU A 176 -15.12 -2.81 14.28
C LEU A 176 -14.76 -2.44 12.83
N ALA A 177 -13.52 -2.64 12.45
CA ALA A 177 -13.04 -2.50 11.09
C ALA A 177 -12.25 -3.74 10.66
N LEU A 178 -12.43 -4.15 9.41
CA LEU A 178 -11.75 -5.28 8.80
C LEU A 178 -11.20 -4.84 7.44
N ASN A 179 -9.90 -5.01 7.25
CA ASN A 179 -9.24 -4.78 5.97
C ASN A 179 -8.98 -6.11 5.28
N LEU A 180 -9.47 -6.24 4.08
CA LEU A 180 -9.24 -7.38 3.19
C LEU A 180 -8.58 -6.87 1.90
N VAL A 181 -7.97 -7.78 1.13
CA VAL A 181 -7.33 -7.43 -0.13
C VAL A 181 -7.99 -8.25 -1.25
N THR A 182 -8.29 -7.59 -2.36
CA THR A 182 -8.87 -8.27 -3.53
C THR A 182 -7.86 -9.21 -4.18
N GLY A 183 -8.35 -10.38 -4.60
CA GLY A 183 -7.62 -11.33 -5.44
C GLY A 183 -7.83 -11.05 -6.94
N THR A 184 -7.36 -11.97 -7.78
CA THR A 184 -7.40 -11.86 -9.23
C THR A 184 -8.81 -11.77 -9.84
N ASN A 185 -9.83 -12.18 -9.08
CA ASN A 185 -11.25 -12.04 -9.45
C ASN A 185 -11.86 -10.68 -9.02
N GLY A 186 -11.04 -9.76 -8.50
CA GLY A 186 -11.47 -8.46 -8.01
C GLY A 186 -12.18 -8.48 -6.64
N SER A 187 -12.36 -9.64 -6.04
CA SER A 187 -13.00 -9.80 -4.73
C SER A 187 -11.99 -10.27 -3.69
N PRO A 188 -12.15 -9.93 -2.41
CA PRO A 188 -11.42 -10.61 -1.34
C PRO A 188 -11.65 -12.12 -1.38
N ALA A 189 -10.65 -12.90 -0.99
CA ALA A 189 -10.73 -14.37 -1.00
C ALA A 189 -11.89 -14.89 -0.12
N THR A 190 -12.20 -14.16 0.94
CA THR A 190 -13.37 -14.40 1.81
C THR A 190 -14.13 -13.09 1.93
N GLY A 191 -15.47 -13.16 1.94
CA GLY A 191 -16.29 -12.00 2.29
C GLY A 191 -16.13 -11.63 3.78
N ALA A 192 -16.46 -10.40 4.11
CA ALA A 192 -16.47 -9.96 5.51
C ALA A 192 -17.64 -10.58 6.25
N THR A 193 -17.42 -11.07 7.45
CA THR A 193 -18.47 -11.62 8.34
C THR A 193 -18.47 -10.90 9.67
N LEU A 194 -19.66 -10.66 10.25
CA LEU A 194 -19.79 -10.15 11.61
C LEU A 194 -20.07 -11.30 12.59
N LEU A 195 -19.42 -11.24 13.74
CA LEU A 195 -19.60 -12.18 14.85
C LEU A 195 -20.48 -11.55 15.94
N ARG A 196 -21.37 -12.35 16.55
CA ARG A 196 -21.96 -12.02 17.84
C ARG A 196 -20.94 -12.29 18.94
N ARG A 197 -20.69 -11.35 19.83
CA ARG A 197 -19.84 -11.62 20.99
C ARG A 197 -20.57 -12.51 21.99
N THR A 198 -19.87 -13.53 22.44
CA THR A 198 -20.39 -14.47 23.42
C THR A 198 -20.82 -13.77 24.72
N GLY A 199 -22.01 -14.09 25.21
CA GLY A 199 -22.55 -13.51 26.45
C GLY A 199 -23.14 -12.10 26.31
N GLN A 200 -23.14 -11.55 25.08
CA GLN A 200 -23.71 -10.23 24.78
C GLN A 200 -24.99 -10.38 23.93
N THR A 201 -25.92 -9.47 24.12
CA THR A 201 -27.10 -9.39 23.26
C THR A 201 -26.78 -8.58 22.03
N ALA A 202 -26.80 -9.21 20.86
CA ALA A 202 -26.58 -8.49 19.60
C ALA A 202 -27.67 -7.40 19.38
N PRO A 203 -27.37 -6.31 18.71
CA PRO A 203 -28.35 -5.34 18.28
C PRO A 203 -29.33 -6.01 17.28
N ASP A 204 -30.51 -5.43 17.09
CA ASP A 204 -31.42 -5.93 16.06
C ASP A 204 -30.88 -5.72 14.66
N THR A 205 -30.10 -4.66 14.49
CA THR A 205 -29.48 -4.28 13.20
C THR A 205 -28.08 -3.76 13.38
N ALA A 206 -27.21 -4.00 12.38
CA ALA A 206 -25.94 -3.32 12.24
C ALA A 206 -25.79 -2.79 10.79
N VAL A 207 -25.10 -1.67 10.65
CA VAL A 207 -24.74 -1.10 9.33
C VAL A 207 -23.25 -1.18 9.17
N VAL A 208 -22.82 -1.85 8.11
CA VAL A 208 -21.42 -1.99 7.72
C VAL A 208 -21.18 -1.17 6.46
N ARG A 209 -20.32 -0.17 6.55
CA ARG A 209 -19.84 0.59 5.41
C ARG A 209 -18.67 -0.14 4.76
N VAL A 210 -18.64 -0.16 3.42
CA VAL A 210 -17.51 -0.68 2.66
C VAL A 210 -16.86 0.44 1.85
N SER A 211 -15.53 0.51 1.87
CA SER A 211 -14.75 1.54 1.20
C SER A 211 -13.51 0.97 0.55
N VAL A 212 -13.12 1.55 -0.58
CA VAL A 212 -11.86 1.28 -1.28
C VAL A 212 -11.21 2.61 -1.63
N PHE A 213 -9.92 2.71 -1.38
CA PHE A 213 -9.13 3.91 -1.69
C PHE A 213 -8.05 3.56 -2.71
N ARG A 214 -7.73 4.53 -3.56
CA ARG A 214 -6.57 4.48 -4.45
C ARG A 214 -5.29 4.75 -3.66
N PRO A 215 -4.11 4.40 -4.21
CA PRO A 215 -2.83 4.71 -3.56
C PRO A 215 -2.61 6.21 -3.28
N ASP A 216 -3.20 7.08 -4.08
CA ASP A 216 -3.17 8.54 -3.90
C ASP A 216 -4.14 9.06 -2.82
N GLY A 217 -4.89 8.16 -2.17
CA GLY A 217 -5.92 8.49 -1.17
C GLY A 217 -7.28 8.83 -1.76
N GLY A 218 -7.42 8.91 -3.08
CA GLY A 218 -8.70 9.12 -3.75
C GLY A 218 -9.66 7.95 -3.52
N THR A 219 -10.96 8.23 -3.37
CA THR A 219 -11.98 7.20 -3.23
C THR A 219 -12.32 6.56 -4.58
N VAL A 220 -12.47 5.24 -4.59
CA VAL A 220 -12.99 4.53 -5.76
C VAL A 220 -14.50 4.75 -5.84
N PRO A 221 -15.10 5.08 -7.01
CA PRO A 221 -16.54 5.18 -7.20
C PRO A 221 -17.27 3.93 -6.67
N GLY A 222 -18.39 4.12 -5.99
CA GLY A 222 -19.09 3.04 -5.26
C GLY A 222 -18.59 2.82 -3.83
N SER A 223 -17.50 3.45 -3.40
CA SER A 223 -17.10 3.47 -1.99
C SER A 223 -18.15 4.19 -1.13
N GLY A 224 -18.30 3.71 0.11
CA GLY A 224 -19.33 4.21 1.03
C GLY A 224 -20.66 3.46 0.91
N GLN A 225 -20.77 2.41 0.10
CA GLN A 225 -21.93 1.52 0.11
C GLN A 225 -22.06 0.83 1.46
N HIS A 226 -23.30 0.40 1.78
CA HIS A 226 -23.63 -0.19 3.07
C HIS A 226 -24.20 -1.59 2.91
N PHE A 227 -23.85 -2.47 3.86
CA PHE A 227 -24.59 -3.68 4.17
C PHE A 227 -25.44 -3.45 5.42
N LEU A 228 -26.69 -3.87 5.37
CA LEU A 228 -27.56 -3.94 6.51
C LEU A 228 -27.56 -5.37 7.05
N VAL A 229 -27.09 -5.56 8.27
CA VAL A 229 -27.06 -6.86 8.94
C VAL A 229 -28.19 -6.94 9.94
N LEU A 230 -29.14 -7.85 9.74
CA LEU A 230 -30.30 -8.08 10.59
C LEU A 230 -30.02 -9.27 11.51
N PHE A 231 -30.08 -9.07 12.82
CA PHE A 231 -29.90 -10.12 13.82
C PHE A 231 -31.26 -10.57 14.34
N LEU A 232 -31.68 -11.77 13.92
CA LEU A 232 -32.94 -12.38 14.46
C LEU A 232 -32.74 -12.82 15.91
N ARG A 233 -33.79 -12.72 16.69
CA ARG A 233 -33.88 -13.19 18.10
C ARG A 233 -34.48 -14.56 18.21
#